data_e0abfebcde77a2884959a13df1545aba
#
_entry.id   e0abfebcde77a2884959a13df1545aba
#
_cell.length_a   1.000
_cell.length_b   1.000
_cell.length_c   1.000
_cell.angle_alpha   90.00
_cell.angle_beta   90.00
_cell.angle_gamma   90.00
#
_symmetry.space_group_name_H-M   'P 1'
#
loop_
_entity.id
_entity.type
_entity.pdbx_description
1 polymer ?
#
loop_
_entity_poly.entity_id
_entity_poly.type
_entity_poly.pdbx_seq_one_letter_code
_entity_poly.pdbx_strand_id
1 'polypeptide(L)'
;MGKKKKHEVMSPNEEELYIPQMKKLPYKVRLKCKNKKQKEYAKLIDDEKIEMVFAIGSAGTGKSYIALSKALEKLNNGIYEKIIYIVPTCEAGSKRLSIGHLPGDFQSKTNPYIEMVKENCEKILKTSGNYDGKKIVNDLFNNGDIVVKIMNFARGSTFDNSFIIIDEAENFNSQEMLLLLTRIGENSKMCVLGDLLQCDRDDIKNDSGLKHAVEKLITIDGVETIEFTNQDIVRNDIIIKILHSW
;
A
#
# COMPACT_ATOMS: atom_id res chain seq x y z
N MET A 1 -1.38 47.52 -57.07
CA MET A 1 -2.28 47.56 -55.91
C MET A 1 -2.22 46.20 -55.18
N GLY A 2 -1.40 46.09 -54.21
CA GLY A 2 -1.16 44.84 -53.44
C GLY A 2 -1.94 44.89 -52.13
N LYS A 3 -2.84 43.96 -51.90
CA LYS A 3 -3.59 43.79 -50.65
C LYS A 3 -2.66 43.13 -49.60
N LYS A 4 -2.36 43.85 -48.52
CA LYS A 4 -1.71 43.34 -47.32
C LYS A 4 -2.71 42.37 -46.60
N LYS A 5 -2.33 41.09 -46.46
CA LYS A 5 -3.00 40.16 -45.55
C LYS A 5 -2.61 40.54 -44.12
N LYS A 6 -3.61 40.81 -43.29
CA LYS A 6 -3.45 40.92 -41.82
C LYS A 6 -3.16 39.52 -41.26
N HIS A 7 -2.06 39.40 -40.56
CA HIS A 7 -1.83 38.25 -39.66
C HIS A 7 -2.73 38.44 -38.44
N GLU A 8 -3.75 37.58 -38.31
CA GLU A 8 -4.45 37.36 -37.06
C GLU A 8 -3.50 36.65 -36.10
N VAL A 9 -3.25 37.31 -34.96
CA VAL A 9 -2.56 36.71 -33.82
C VAL A 9 -3.56 35.79 -33.16
N MET A 10 -3.36 34.49 -33.30
CA MET A 10 -4.12 33.48 -32.54
C MET A 10 -3.76 33.64 -31.05
N SER A 11 -4.80 33.82 -30.23
CA SER A 11 -4.71 33.77 -28.77
C SER A 11 -4.18 32.36 -28.32
N PRO A 12 -3.40 32.30 -27.23
CA PRO A 12 -3.01 30.99 -26.69
C PRO A 12 -4.27 30.22 -26.29
N ASN A 13 -4.46 29.10 -26.92
CA ASN A 13 -5.49 28.14 -26.50
C ASN A 13 -5.27 27.79 -25.04
N GLU A 14 -6.31 27.93 -24.24
CA GLU A 14 -6.46 27.24 -22.99
C GLU A 14 -6.25 25.73 -23.29
N GLU A 15 -5.12 25.19 -22.87
CA GLU A 15 -4.95 23.75 -22.77
C GLU A 15 -6.01 23.29 -21.75
N GLU A 16 -7.14 22.84 -22.22
CA GLU A 16 -8.04 22.04 -21.40
C GLU A 16 -7.21 20.90 -20.84
N LEU A 17 -6.90 20.98 -19.55
CA LEU A 17 -6.32 19.89 -18.79
C LEU A 17 -7.23 18.67 -19.02
N TYR A 18 -6.78 17.77 -19.89
CA TYR A 18 -7.41 16.47 -20.08
C TYR A 18 -7.32 15.71 -18.76
N ILE A 19 -8.35 15.81 -17.93
CA ILE A 19 -8.54 14.94 -16.77
C ILE A 19 -9.09 13.63 -17.33
N PRO A 20 -8.29 12.56 -17.37
CA PRO A 20 -8.78 11.26 -17.82
C PRO A 20 -9.97 10.89 -16.95
N GLN A 21 -11.15 10.69 -17.53
CA GLN A 21 -12.26 10.10 -16.79
C GLN A 21 -11.85 8.67 -16.44
N MET A 22 -11.38 8.47 -15.21
CA MET A 22 -10.97 7.17 -14.74
C MET A 22 -12.18 6.24 -14.75
N LYS A 23 -12.04 5.13 -15.47
CA LYS A 23 -13.10 4.16 -15.69
C LYS A 23 -13.44 3.45 -14.39
N LYS A 24 -14.63 3.65 -13.86
CA LYS A 24 -15.11 2.88 -12.70
C LYS A 24 -15.10 1.39 -13.03
N LEU A 25 -14.39 0.61 -12.22
CA LEU A 25 -14.28 -0.83 -12.40
C LEU A 25 -15.56 -1.56 -11.93
N PRO A 26 -15.87 -2.73 -12.47
CA PRO A 26 -17.18 -3.37 -12.27
C PRO A 26 -17.27 -4.23 -11.02
N TYR A 27 -16.61 -3.87 -9.90
CA TYR A 27 -16.70 -4.63 -8.66
C TYR A 27 -17.12 -3.75 -7.47
N LYS A 28 -17.50 -4.38 -6.37
CA LYS A 28 -17.89 -3.69 -5.13
C LYS A 28 -16.91 -4.03 -4.03
N VAL A 29 -16.60 -3.05 -3.20
CA VAL A 29 -15.86 -3.25 -1.96
C VAL A 29 -16.73 -2.82 -0.78
N ARG A 30 -16.87 -3.70 0.20
CA ARG A 30 -17.61 -3.44 1.45
C ARG A 30 -16.69 -3.74 2.64
N LEU A 31 -16.04 -2.71 3.14
CA LEU A 31 -15.23 -2.83 4.34
C LEU A 31 -16.13 -2.94 5.58
N LYS A 32 -15.98 -4.01 6.35
CA LYS A 32 -16.63 -4.19 7.64
C LYS A 32 -15.59 -4.12 8.76
N CYS A 33 -15.45 -2.95 9.38
CA CYS A 33 -14.60 -2.78 10.56
C CYS A 33 -15.22 -3.49 11.77
N LYS A 34 -14.42 -4.25 12.49
CA LYS A 34 -14.86 -5.07 13.64
C LYS A 34 -14.72 -4.34 14.98
N ASN A 35 -13.88 -3.31 15.06
CA ASN A 35 -13.69 -2.51 16.26
C ASN A 35 -13.55 -1.01 15.93
N LYS A 36 -13.42 -0.18 16.98
CA LYS A 36 -13.34 1.29 16.87
C LYS A 36 -12.02 1.72 16.17
N LYS A 37 -10.90 1.09 16.51
CA LYS A 37 -9.59 1.42 15.92
C LYS A 37 -9.55 1.16 14.42
N GLN A 38 -10.14 0.05 13.97
CA GLN A 38 -10.28 -0.22 12.54
C GLN A 38 -11.10 0.84 11.81
N LYS A 39 -12.17 1.37 12.44
CA LYS A 39 -12.97 2.47 11.86
C LYS A 39 -12.18 3.77 11.81
N GLU A 40 -11.38 4.05 12.83
CA GLU A 40 -10.51 5.22 12.91
C GLU A 40 -9.45 5.15 11.78
N TYR A 41 -8.79 4.02 11.63
CA TYR A 41 -7.82 3.80 10.55
C TYR A 41 -8.43 3.99 9.15
N ALA A 42 -9.60 3.41 8.92
CA ALA A 42 -10.30 3.60 7.65
C ALA A 42 -10.62 5.08 7.37
N LYS A 43 -10.97 5.87 8.40
CA LYS A 43 -11.20 7.32 8.27
C LYS A 43 -9.94 8.09 7.94
N LEU A 44 -8.80 7.78 8.57
CA LEU A 44 -7.52 8.39 8.24
C LEU A 44 -7.13 8.15 6.76
N ILE A 45 -7.40 6.94 6.26
CA ILE A 45 -7.18 6.64 4.84
C ILE A 45 -8.13 7.43 3.93
N ASP A 46 -9.35 7.71 4.39
CA ASP A 46 -10.34 8.45 3.60
C ASP A 46 -10.12 9.95 3.61
N ASP A 47 -9.42 10.48 4.58
CA ASP A 47 -9.12 11.92 4.67
C ASP A 47 -8.13 12.33 3.57
N GLU A 48 -8.57 13.21 2.69
CA GLU A 48 -7.78 13.69 1.54
C GLU A 48 -6.58 14.56 1.96
N LYS A 49 -6.61 15.13 3.18
CA LYS A 49 -5.51 15.93 3.72
C LYS A 49 -4.34 15.06 4.21
N ILE A 50 -4.59 13.77 4.45
CA ILE A 50 -3.58 12.83 4.94
C ILE A 50 -3.00 12.09 3.75
N GLU A 51 -1.74 12.31 3.46
CA GLU A 51 -1.03 11.65 2.36
C GLU A 51 -0.37 10.34 2.81
N MET A 52 0.00 10.25 4.10
CA MET A 52 0.71 9.11 4.66
C MET A 52 0.12 8.67 6.00
N VAL A 53 -0.16 7.36 6.14
CA VAL A 53 -0.66 6.78 7.39
C VAL A 53 0.24 5.64 7.84
N PHE A 54 0.82 5.77 9.02
CA PHE A 54 1.50 4.68 9.70
C PHE A 54 0.49 3.90 10.56
N ALA A 55 0.28 2.63 10.24
CA ALA A 55 -0.56 1.74 11.03
C ALA A 55 0.31 0.70 11.74
N ILE A 56 0.44 0.85 13.05
CA ILE A 56 1.38 0.12 13.89
C ILE A 56 0.64 -0.80 14.84
N GLY A 57 1.16 -1.98 15.12
CA GLY A 57 0.66 -2.91 16.12
C GLY A 57 0.69 -4.35 15.68
N SER A 58 0.34 -5.24 16.61
CA SER A 58 0.48 -6.69 16.47
C SER A 58 -0.25 -7.28 15.26
N ALA A 59 0.24 -8.42 14.81
CA ALA A 59 -0.40 -9.21 13.76
C ALA A 59 -1.85 -9.57 14.13
N GLY A 60 -2.76 -9.55 13.16
CA GLY A 60 -4.16 -9.91 13.35
C GLY A 60 -5.10 -8.78 13.75
N THR A 61 -4.61 -7.54 13.86
CA THR A 61 -5.43 -6.34 14.11
C THR A 61 -6.16 -5.84 12.85
N GLY A 62 -5.80 -6.35 11.66
CA GLY A 62 -6.49 -6.06 10.40
C GLY A 62 -5.88 -4.92 9.59
N LYS A 63 -4.67 -4.47 9.89
CA LYS A 63 -3.97 -3.37 9.18
C LYS A 63 -3.96 -3.57 7.67
N SER A 64 -3.36 -4.66 7.20
CA SER A 64 -3.22 -4.97 5.77
C SER A 64 -4.58 -5.19 5.09
N TYR A 65 -5.54 -5.83 5.80
CA TYR A 65 -6.90 -6.03 5.28
C TYR A 65 -7.63 -4.71 5.03
N ILE A 66 -7.54 -3.75 5.96
CA ILE A 66 -8.20 -2.44 5.85
C ILE A 66 -7.52 -1.61 4.77
N ALA A 67 -6.19 -1.51 4.78
CA ALA A 67 -5.45 -0.78 3.76
C ALA A 67 -5.77 -1.29 2.35
N LEU A 68 -5.73 -2.61 2.14
CA LEU A 68 -6.02 -3.23 0.85
C LEU A 68 -7.49 -3.08 0.44
N SER A 69 -8.43 -3.17 1.40
CA SER A 69 -9.85 -2.91 1.12
C SER A 69 -10.09 -1.47 0.66
N LYS A 70 -9.46 -0.50 1.32
CA LYS A 70 -9.56 0.91 0.94
C LYS A 70 -8.85 1.20 -0.38
N ALA A 71 -7.70 0.58 -0.62
CA ALA A 71 -7.00 0.67 -1.90
C ALA A 71 -7.88 0.17 -3.06
N LEU A 72 -8.49 -1.01 -2.92
CA LEU A 72 -9.42 -1.56 -3.92
C LEU A 72 -10.66 -0.68 -4.11
N GLU A 73 -11.21 -0.11 -3.03
CA GLU A 73 -12.35 0.82 -3.11
C GLU A 73 -11.99 2.07 -3.91
N LYS A 74 -10.84 2.67 -3.60
CA LYS A 74 -10.39 3.90 -4.24
C LYS A 74 -9.96 3.67 -5.70
N LEU A 75 -9.32 2.54 -6.01
CA LEU A 75 -9.03 2.10 -7.37
C LEU A 75 -10.33 1.92 -8.16
N ASN A 76 -11.32 1.22 -7.60
CA ASN A 76 -12.63 1.02 -8.24
C ASN A 76 -13.37 2.34 -8.52
N ASN A 77 -13.21 3.32 -7.65
CA ASN A 77 -13.84 4.64 -7.81
C ASN A 77 -13.04 5.58 -8.73
N GLY A 78 -11.89 5.12 -9.26
CA GLY A 78 -11.02 5.93 -10.11
C GLY A 78 -10.32 7.09 -9.39
N ILE A 79 -10.11 6.98 -8.06
CA ILE A 79 -9.36 7.98 -7.29
C ILE A 79 -7.86 7.80 -7.52
N TYR A 80 -7.42 6.55 -7.63
CA TYR A 80 -6.06 6.19 -7.98
C TYR A 80 -6.06 5.27 -9.20
N GLU A 81 -5.00 5.34 -9.98
CA GLU A 81 -4.80 4.50 -11.17
C GLU A 81 -4.23 3.14 -10.83
N LYS A 82 -3.47 3.03 -9.74
CA LYS A 82 -2.74 1.82 -9.38
C LYS A 82 -2.68 1.59 -7.87
N ILE A 83 -2.56 0.33 -7.51
CA ILE A 83 -2.16 -0.10 -6.17
C ILE A 83 -0.73 -0.63 -6.28
N ILE A 84 0.19 -0.04 -5.52
CA ILE A 84 1.58 -0.48 -5.41
C ILE A 84 1.76 -1.13 -4.03
N TYR A 85 1.96 -2.44 -4.01
CA TYR A 85 2.16 -3.19 -2.76
C TYR A 85 3.63 -3.56 -2.61
N ILE A 86 4.28 -3.05 -1.56
CA ILE A 86 5.72 -3.20 -1.34
C ILE A 86 5.95 -4.08 -0.13
N VAL A 87 6.81 -5.08 -0.30
CA VAL A 87 7.19 -6.03 0.75
C VAL A 87 8.72 -6.04 0.94
N PRO A 88 9.21 -6.40 2.13
CA PRO A 88 10.64 -6.58 2.36
C PRO A 88 11.20 -7.76 1.56
N THR A 89 12.51 -7.84 1.47
CA THR A 89 13.24 -8.93 0.79
C THR A 89 13.49 -10.15 1.68
N CYS A 90 12.97 -10.15 2.91
CA CYS A 90 13.25 -11.19 3.89
C CYS A 90 12.25 -12.34 3.81
N GLU A 91 12.77 -13.56 3.81
CA GLU A 91 12.00 -14.74 4.18
C GLU A 91 12.05 -14.90 5.70
N ALA A 92 10.90 -15.05 6.35
CA ALA A 92 10.80 -15.28 7.78
C ALA A 92 11.67 -16.49 8.19
N GLY A 93 12.58 -16.28 9.15
CA GLY A 93 13.37 -17.34 9.77
C GLY A 93 14.68 -17.71 9.09
N SER A 94 15.13 -17.04 8.05
CA SER A 94 16.40 -17.35 7.40
C SER A 94 17.50 -16.33 7.76
N LYS A 95 18.51 -16.80 8.48
CA LYS A 95 19.79 -16.10 8.59
C LYS A 95 20.32 -15.87 7.17
N ARG A 96 20.24 -14.63 6.64
CA ARG A 96 20.96 -14.17 5.44
C ARG A 96 20.72 -14.95 4.12
N LEU A 97 19.53 -15.38 3.79
CA LEU A 97 19.23 -15.65 2.40
C LEU A 97 18.70 -14.38 1.77
N SER A 98 19.61 -13.51 1.32
CA SER A 98 19.20 -12.45 0.40
C SER A 98 18.58 -13.14 -0.83
N ILE A 99 17.43 -12.66 -1.27
CA ILE A 99 16.75 -13.14 -2.48
C ILE A 99 17.73 -13.25 -3.69
N GLY A 100 18.87 -12.53 -3.63
CA GLY A 100 19.95 -12.62 -4.61
C GLY A 100 20.64 -13.99 -4.74
N HIS A 101 20.58 -14.85 -3.73
CA HIS A 101 21.25 -16.16 -3.75
C HIS A 101 20.31 -17.34 -4.08
N LEU A 102 19.00 -17.12 -4.16
CA LEU A 102 18.10 -18.17 -4.63
C LEU A 102 18.27 -18.36 -6.16
N PRO A 103 18.52 -19.58 -6.63
CA PRO A 103 18.48 -19.86 -8.06
C PRO A 103 17.05 -19.66 -8.59
N GLY A 104 16.92 -18.89 -9.65
CA GLY A 104 15.63 -18.57 -10.27
C GLY A 104 15.58 -17.13 -10.79
N ASP A 105 14.68 -16.90 -11.73
CA ASP A 105 14.47 -15.58 -12.28
C ASP A 105 13.70 -14.68 -11.29
N PHE A 106 13.56 -13.42 -11.61
CA PHE A 106 12.87 -12.42 -10.81
C PHE A 106 11.41 -12.82 -10.48
N GLN A 107 10.71 -13.42 -11.42
CA GLN A 107 9.31 -13.81 -11.26
C GLN A 107 9.15 -14.89 -10.20
N SER A 108 10.05 -15.87 -10.16
CA SER A 108 10.01 -16.95 -9.17
C SER A 108 10.15 -16.45 -7.73
N LYS A 109 10.87 -15.34 -7.54
CA LYS A 109 11.13 -14.73 -6.21
C LYS A 109 9.99 -13.85 -5.69
N THR A 110 9.22 -13.25 -6.59
CA THR A 110 8.08 -12.40 -6.25
C THR A 110 6.76 -13.17 -6.16
N ASN A 111 6.66 -14.32 -6.80
CA ASN A 111 5.43 -15.11 -6.87
C ASN A 111 4.76 -15.39 -5.52
N PRO A 112 5.46 -15.78 -4.43
CA PRO A 112 4.80 -16.04 -3.16
C PRO A 112 4.06 -14.80 -2.61
N TYR A 113 4.67 -13.62 -2.74
CA TYR A 113 4.05 -12.36 -2.30
C TYR A 113 2.88 -11.95 -3.20
N ILE A 114 3.00 -12.17 -4.51
CA ILE A 114 1.92 -11.91 -5.46
C ILE A 114 0.71 -12.78 -5.11
N GLU A 115 0.91 -14.07 -4.88
CA GLU A 115 -0.19 -14.98 -4.54
C GLU A 115 -0.82 -14.60 -3.19
N MET A 116 -0.04 -14.23 -2.18
CA MET A 116 -0.56 -13.74 -0.89
C MET A 116 -1.45 -12.50 -1.06
N VAL A 117 -1.02 -11.52 -1.86
CA VAL A 117 -1.81 -10.31 -2.11
C VAL A 117 -3.07 -10.64 -2.91
N LYS A 118 -2.98 -11.53 -3.92
CA LYS A 118 -4.15 -12.01 -4.67
C LYS A 118 -5.18 -12.68 -3.77
N GLU A 119 -4.77 -13.60 -2.90
CA GLU A 119 -5.65 -14.28 -1.95
C GLU A 119 -6.37 -13.29 -1.02
N ASN A 120 -5.64 -12.27 -0.54
CA ASN A 120 -6.24 -11.22 0.28
C ASN A 120 -7.25 -10.38 -0.51
N CYS A 121 -6.95 -10.00 -1.73
CA CYS A 121 -7.88 -9.29 -2.63
C CYS A 121 -9.14 -10.15 -2.92
N GLU A 122 -8.96 -11.43 -3.26
CA GLU A 122 -10.07 -12.35 -3.50
C GLU A 122 -10.99 -12.47 -2.29
N LYS A 123 -10.41 -12.61 -1.09
CA LYS A 123 -11.16 -12.66 0.17
C LYS A 123 -11.97 -11.38 0.40
N ILE A 124 -11.39 -10.20 0.16
CA ILE A 124 -12.06 -8.91 0.28
C ILE A 124 -13.23 -8.84 -0.71
N LEU A 125 -13.00 -9.16 -1.98
CA LEU A 125 -14.03 -9.11 -3.01
C LEU A 125 -15.14 -10.12 -2.77
N LYS A 126 -14.82 -11.34 -2.37
CA LYS A 126 -15.79 -12.38 -2.01
C LYS A 126 -16.67 -11.95 -0.84
N THR A 127 -16.09 -11.41 0.23
CA THR A 127 -16.86 -10.92 1.39
C THR A 127 -17.69 -9.68 1.06
N SER A 128 -17.37 -8.98 -0.01
CA SER A 128 -18.12 -7.84 -0.55
C SER A 128 -19.26 -8.24 -1.50
N GLY A 129 -19.43 -9.53 -1.78
CA GLY A 129 -20.51 -10.07 -2.61
C GLY A 129 -20.18 -10.16 -4.10
N ASN A 130 -18.90 -10.17 -4.48
CA ASN A 130 -18.49 -10.41 -5.87
C ASN A 130 -18.30 -11.92 -6.09
N TYR A 131 -19.13 -12.52 -6.95
CA TYR A 131 -19.07 -13.96 -7.25
C TYR A 131 -17.81 -14.34 -8.05
N ASP A 132 -17.36 -13.44 -8.94
CA ASP A 132 -16.19 -13.64 -9.80
C ASP A 132 -14.90 -13.00 -9.24
N GLY A 133 -14.78 -12.92 -7.91
CA GLY A 133 -13.66 -12.24 -7.24
C GLY A 133 -12.28 -12.67 -7.74
N LYS A 134 -12.08 -13.97 -8.00
CA LYS A 134 -10.82 -14.50 -8.52
C LYS A 134 -10.50 -13.98 -9.94
N LYS A 135 -11.50 -13.94 -10.82
CA LYS A 135 -11.33 -13.41 -12.18
C LYS A 135 -10.99 -11.93 -12.12
N ILE A 136 -11.75 -11.17 -11.32
CA ILE A 136 -11.51 -9.72 -11.15
C ILE A 136 -10.08 -9.46 -10.67
N VAL A 137 -9.60 -10.19 -9.67
CA VAL A 137 -8.24 -10.04 -9.14
C VAL A 137 -7.20 -10.35 -10.22
N ASN A 138 -7.36 -11.46 -10.96
CA ASN A 138 -6.44 -11.79 -12.04
C ASN A 138 -6.41 -10.70 -13.12
N ASP A 139 -7.55 -10.14 -13.49
CA ASP A 139 -7.63 -9.05 -14.47
C ASP A 139 -6.91 -7.79 -13.95
N LEU A 140 -7.08 -7.41 -12.67
CA LEU A 140 -6.38 -6.28 -12.05
C LEU A 140 -4.86 -6.45 -12.06
N PHE A 141 -4.36 -7.66 -11.79
CA PHE A 141 -2.93 -7.95 -11.86
C PHE A 141 -2.40 -7.97 -13.30
N ASN A 142 -3.12 -8.58 -14.23
CA ASN A 142 -2.74 -8.67 -15.64
C ASN A 142 -2.71 -7.31 -16.33
N ASN A 143 -3.63 -6.41 -15.95
CA ASN A 143 -3.69 -5.04 -16.46
C ASN A 143 -2.62 -4.12 -15.83
N GLY A 144 -1.98 -4.55 -14.74
CA GLY A 144 -1.05 -3.72 -13.98
C GLY A 144 -1.74 -2.69 -13.07
N ASP A 145 -3.04 -2.86 -12.79
CA ASP A 145 -3.78 -2.05 -11.83
C ASP A 145 -3.31 -2.33 -10.39
N ILE A 146 -2.83 -3.55 -10.13
CA ILE A 146 -2.17 -3.95 -8.89
C ILE A 146 -0.78 -4.47 -9.21
N VAL A 147 0.23 -3.88 -8.57
CA VAL A 147 1.64 -4.25 -8.75
C VAL A 147 2.26 -4.56 -7.41
N VAL A 148 2.81 -5.77 -7.24
CA VAL A 148 3.60 -6.13 -6.06
C VAL A 148 5.08 -5.93 -6.37
N LYS A 149 5.77 -5.20 -5.51
CA LYS A 149 7.20 -4.92 -5.64
C LYS A 149 7.94 -5.37 -4.38
N ILE A 150 9.12 -5.95 -4.58
CA ILE A 150 10.10 -6.07 -3.50
C ILE A 150 10.86 -4.75 -3.42
N MET A 151 11.29 -4.36 -2.24
CA MET A 151 11.96 -3.08 -1.95
C MET A 151 13.07 -2.73 -2.96
N ASN A 152 13.90 -3.70 -3.34
CA ASN A 152 15.02 -3.48 -4.28
C ASN A 152 14.58 -2.94 -5.64
N PHE A 153 13.35 -3.19 -6.06
CA PHE A 153 12.77 -2.75 -7.33
C PHE A 153 11.88 -1.50 -7.21
N ALA A 154 11.77 -0.94 -6.01
CA ALA A 154 11.16 0.37 -5.79
C ALA A 154 12.16 1.52 -6.05
N ARG A 155 13.47 1.22 -6.13
CA ARG A 155 14.53 2.21 -6.38
C ARG A 155 14.35 2.86 -7.76
N GLY A 156 14.48 4.19 -7.82
CA GLY A 156 14.42 4.96 -9.07
C GLY A 156 13.01 5.14 -9.65
N SER A 157 11.96 4.68 -8.97
CA SER A 157 10.58 4.93 -9.37
C SER A 157 9.92 5.97 -8.47
N THR A 158 9.10 6.84 -9.04
CA THR A 158 8.12 7.68 -8.33
C THR A 158 6.75 7.11 -8.66
N PHE A 159 5.86 7.07 -7.67
CA PHE A 159 4.53 6.48 -7.82
C PHE A 159 3.49 7.58 -7.76
N ASP A 160 3.13 8.14 -8.93
CA ASP A 160 2.07 9.12 -9.08
C ASP A 160 0.71 8.44 -9.21
N ASN A 161 -0.36 9.15 -8.86
CA ASN A 161 -1.76 8.69 -8.95
C ASN A 161 -1.98 7.30 -8.33
N SER A 162 -1.24 6.97 -7.26
CA SER A 162 -1.14 5.61 -6.76
C SER A 162 -1.53 5.48 -5.29
N PHE A 163 -2.17 4.36 -4.94
CA PHE A 163 -2.31 3.94 -3.55
C PHE A 163 -1.18 2.97 -3.21
N ILE A 164 -0.27 3.40 -2.33
CA ILE A 164 0.94 2.67 -1.98
C ILE A 164 0.73 2.00 -0.63
N ILE A 165 1.03 0.71 -0.55
CA ILE A 165 1.03 -0.06 0.71
C ILE A 165 2.43 -0.60 0.92
N ILE A 166 3.08 -0.23 2.03
CA ILE A 166 4.33 -0.82 2.50
C ILE A 166 3.95 -1.74 3.66
N ASP A 167 4.06 -3.04 3.46
CA ASP A 167 3.72 -4.04 4.48
C ASP A 167 4.98 -4.65 5.11
N GLU A 168 4.86 -5.21 6.32
CA GLU A 168 5.98 -5.74 7.12
C GLU A 168 7.10 -4.71 7.30
N ALA A 169 6.71 -3.46 7.60
CA ALA A 169 7.59 -2.30 7.59
C ALA A 169 8.67 -2.35 8.68
N GLU A 170 8.51 -3.14 9.73
CA GLU A 170 9.52 -3.45 10.75
C GLU A 170 10.78 -4.09 10.19
N ASN A 171 10.69 -4.68 8.99
CA ASN A 171 11.79 -5.37 8.33
C ASN A 171 12.62 -4.47 7.40
N PHE A 172 12.44 -3.14 7.47
CA PHE A 172 13.27 -2.17 6.76
C PHE A 172 14.17 -1.40 7.73
N ASN A 173 15.44 -1.19 7.36
CA ASN A 173 16.33 -0.27 8.08
C ASN A 173 15.98 1.19 7.75
N SER A 174 16.62 2.15 8.44
CA SER A 174 16.33 3.58 8.29
C SER A 174 16.60 4.09 6.86
N GLN A 175 17.64 3.60 6.19
CA GLN A 175 17.94 3.99 4.81
C GLN A 175 16.93 3.41 3.82
N GLU A 176 16.56 2.14 3.99
CA GLU A 176 15.55 1.47 3.18
C GLU A 176 14.19 2.15 3.33
N MET A 177 13.80 2.47 4.57
CA MET A 177 12.54 3.16 4.86
C MET A 177 12.53 4.55 4.21
N LEU A 178 13.56 5.37 4.40
CA LEU A 178 13.64 6.69 3.78
C LEU A 178 13.54 6.61 2.26
N LEU A 179 14.22 5.63 1.66
CA LEU A 179 14.13 5.40 0.22
C LEU A 179 12.69 5.11 -0.22
N LEU A 180 11.95 4.28 0.50
CA LEU A 180 10.57 3.93 0.17
C LEU A 180 9.62 5.12 0.38
N LEU A 181 9.73 5.83 1.50
CA LEU A 181 8.87 6.97 1.82
C LEU A 181 9.00 8.09 0.78
N THR A 182 10.21 8.28 0.22
CA THR A 182 10.45 9.27 -0.84
C THR A 182 10.00 8.82 -2.23
N ARG A 183 9.31 7.69 -2.37
CA ARG A 183 8.71 7.23 -3.65
C ARG A 183 7.29 7.70 -3.84
N ILE A 184 6.66 8.29 -2.83
CA ILE A 184 5.34 8.87 -2.98
C ILE A 184 5.42 10.00 -4.02
N GLY A 185 4.55 9.95 -5.02
CA GLY A 185 4.45 10.92 -6.09
C GLY A 185 3.19 11.77 -5.97
N GLU A 186 2.92 12.58 -6.97
CA GLU A 186 1.74 13.46 -7.01
C GLU A 186 0.43 12.65 -6.96
N ASN A 187 -0.57 13.21 -6.29
CA ASN A 187 -1.91 12.61 -6.16
C ASN A 187 -1.88 11.17 -5.62
N SER A 188 -0.97 10.88 -4.69
CA SER A 188 -0.78 9.53 -4.16
C SER A 188 -1.00 9.49 -2.66
N LYS A 189 -1.32 8.30 -2.15
CA LYS A 189 -1.47 8.02 -0.72
C LYS A 189 -0.63 6.81 -0.35
N MET A 190 -0.01 6.85 0.83
CA MET A 190 0.83 5.79 1.34
C MET A 190 0.33 5.27 2.69
N CYS A 191 0.19 3.97 2.82
CA CYS A 191 -0.04 3.28 4.08
C CYS A 191 1.19 2.45 4.43
N VAL A 192 1.81 2.71 5.57
CA VAL A 192 2.97 1.99 6.09
C VAL A 192 2.51 1.12 7.26
N LEU A 193 2.62 -0.20 7.12
CA LEU A 193 2.06 -1.18 8.03
C LEU A 193 3.18 -1.98 8.69
N GLY A 194 3.17 -2.09 10.01
CA GLY A 194 4.19 -2.86 10.69
C GLY A 194 3.91 -3.08 12.18
N ASP A 195 4.81 -3.81 12.82
CA ASP A 195 4.82 -4.07 14.25
C ASP A 195 6.18 -3.69 14.84
N LEU A 196 6.21 -2.68 15.71
CA LEU A 196 7.45 -2.21 16.33
C LEU A 196 8.10 -3.25 17.27
N LEU A 197 7.35 -4.28 17.69
CA LEU A 197 7.81 -5.35 18.57
C LEU A 197 8.32 -6.57 17.81
N GLN A 198 8.01 -6.68 16.53
CA GLN A 198 8.41 -7.77 15.64
C GLN A 198 9.44 -7.24 14.65
N CYS A 199 10.55 -7.95 14.54
CA CYS A 199 11.55 -7.71 13.51
C CYS A 199 12.27 -9.03 13.24
N ASP A 200 12.10 -9.56 12.05
CA ASP A 200 12.70 -10.84 11.63
C ASP A 200 14.17 -10.68 11.22
N ARG A 201 14.63 -9.44 11.09
CA ARG A 201 16.01 -9.12 10.68
C ARG A 201 16.88 -8.74 11.86
N ASP A 202 17.76 -9.65 12.26
CA ASP A 202 18.73 -9.41 13.35
C ASP A 202 19.70 -8.26 13.08
N ASP A 203 20.02 -8.01 11.80
CA ASP A 203 20.95 -6.98 11.37
C ASP A 203 20.42 -5.54 11.54
N ILE A 204 19.11 -5.37 11.70
CA ILE A 204 18.49 -4.05 11.84
C ILE A 204 17.73 -3.85 13.15
N LYS A 205 17.81 -4.76 14.11
CA LYS A 205 17.11 -4.62 15.41
C LYS A 205 17.39 -3.29 16.12
N ASN A 206 18.60 -2.74 15.94
CA ASN A 206 18.99 -1.45 16.49
C ASN A 206 18.85 -0.29 15.49
N ASP A 207 18.40 -0.54 14.27
CA ASP A 207 18.19 0.43 13.20
C ASP A 207 16.82 0.20 12.53
N SER A 208 15.76 0.21 13.34
CA SER A 208 14.39 0.06 12.86
C SER A 208 13.95 1.30 12.08
N GLY A 209 13.82 1.15 10.76
CA GLY A 209 13.36 2.22 9.88
C GLY A 209 11.94 2.66 10.18
N LEU A 210 11.05 1.72 10.56
CA LEU A 210 9.68 2.04 10.95
C LEU A 210 9.64 2.92 12.20
N LYS A 211 10.37 2.55 13.26
CA LYS A 211 10.44 3.35 14.49
C LYS A 211 10.98 4.74 14.21
N HIS A 212 12.08 4.82 13.49
CA HIS A 212 12.72 6.08 13.13
C HIS A 212 11.78 6.98 12.31
N ALA A 213 11.05 6.41 11.34
CA ALA A 213 10.11 7.16 10.51
C ALA A 213 8.96 7.73 11.34
N VAL A 214 8.35 6.93 12.22
CA VAL A 214 7.25 7.37 13.08
C VAL A 214 7.70 8.52 13.98
N GLU A 215 8.84 8.39 14.66
CA GLU A 215 9.37 9.43 15.55
C GLU A 215 9.69 10.74 14.83
N LYS A 216 10.16 10.67 13.60
CA LYS A 216 10.58 11.86 12.83
C LYS A 216 9.43 12.54 12.08
N LEU A 217 8.46 11.79 11.61
CA LEU A 217 7.47 12.30 10.67
C LEU A 217 6.12 12.68 11.31
N ILE A 218 5.90 12.32 12.58
CA ILE A 218 4.64 12.60 13.30
C ILE A 218 4.27 14.09 13.37
N THR A 219 5.23 15.00 13.16
CA THR A 219 5.00 16.46 13.19
C THR A 219 4.79 17.06 11.80
N ILE A 220 4.82 16.24 10.75
CA ILE A 220 4.66 16.70 9.37
C ILE A 220 3.17 16.70 9.02
N ASP A 221 2.68 17.83 8.53
CA ASP A 221 1.31 17.93 8.02
C ASP A 221 1.08 16.89 6.91
N GLY A 222 -0.07 16.23 6.92
CA GLY A 222 -0.38 15.16 5.98
C GLY A 222 0.12 13.77 6.40
N VAL A 223 0.82 13.66 7.54
CA VAL A 223 1.27 12.36 8.09
C VAL A 223 0.53 12.05 9.38
N GLU A 224 -0.05 10.87 9.47
CA GLU A 224 -0.77 10.41 10.66
C GLU A 224 -0.29 9.02 11.09
N THR A 225 -0.41 8.76 12.39
CA THR A 225 -0.07 7.46 12.98
C THR A 225 -1.24 6.91 13.77
N ILE A 226 -1.54 5.64 13.59
CA ILE A 226 -2.52 4.91 14.37
C ILE A 226 -1.89 3.65 14.97
N GLU A 227 -2.08 3.50 16.29
CA GLU A 227 -1.57 2.34 17.01
C GLU A 227 -2.70 1.39 17.37
N PHE A 228 -2.53 0.13 17.01
CA PHE A 228 -3.37 -1.00 17.38
C PHE A 228 -2.73 -1.72 18.56
N THR A 229 -3.57 -2.09 19.51
CA THR A 229 -3.16 -2.85 20.70
C THR A 229 -3.60 -4.32 20.58
N ASN A 230 -3.19 -5.16 21.53
CA ASN A 230 -3.65 -6.54 21.59
C ASN A 230 -5.18 -6.68 21.74
N GLN A 231 -5.86 -5.63 22.25
CA GLN A 231 -7.33 -5.59 22.34
C GLN A 231 -8.01 -5.43 20.96
N ASP A 232 -7.26 -4.97 19.96
CA ASP A 232 -7.75 -4.78 18.59
C ASP A 232 -7.59 -6.02 17.71
N ILE A 233 -7.04 -7.11 18.26
CA ILE A 233 -6.84 -8.37 17.54
C ILE A 233 -8.21 -9.00 17.22
N VAL A 234 -8.43 -9.28 15.92
CA VAL A 234 -9.69 -9.80 15.38
C VAL A 234 -9.51 -11.20 14.80
N ARG A 235 -8.83 -12.06 15.55
CA ARG A 235 -8.59 -13.48 15.19
C ARG A 235 -9.49 -14.39 16.01
N ASN A 236 -9.39 -15.71 15.73
CA ASN A 236 -10.05 -16.75 16.52
C ASN A 236 -9.57 -16.67 17.98
N ASP A 237 -10.49 -16.90 18.94
CA ASP A 237 -10.25 -16.80 20.39
C ASP A 237 -9.04 -17.63 20.86
N ILE A 238 -8.78 -18.79 20.25
CA ILE A 238 -7.61 -19.60 20.60
C ILE A 238 -6.30 -18.88 20.25
N ILE A 239 -6.25 -18.14 19.15
CA ILE A 239 -5.06 -17.38 18.75
C ILE A 239 -4.83 -16.22 19.73
N ILE A 240 -5.90 -15.55 20.15
CA ILE A 240 -5.85 -14.49 21.15
C ILE A 240 -5.27 -15.04 22.46
N LYS A 241 -5.75 -16.22 22.91
CA LYS A 241 -5.25 -16.88 24.12
C LYS A 241 -3.77 -17.26 24.00
N ILE A 242 -3.33 -17.76 22.85
CA ILE A 242 -1.91 -18.08 22.59
C ILE A 242 -1.06 -16.83 22.69
N LEU A 243 -1.46 -15.72 22.05
CA LEU A 243 -0.71 -14.45 22.08
C LEU A 243 -0.64 -13.80 23.46
N HIS A 244 -1.63 -14.06 24.33
CA HIS A 244 -1.60 -13.59 25.71
C HIS A 244 -0.78 -14.47 26.65
N SER A 245 -0.49 -15.72 26.27
CA SER A 245 0.25 -16.68 27.09
C SER A 245 1.73 -16.83 26.69
N TRP A 246 2.09 -16.28 25.57
CA TRP A 246 3.46 -16.26 25.04
C TRP A 246 4.21 -15.00 25.50
#